data_e80becac1245ce159e44b7fd3f3a3627
#
_entry.id   e80becac1245ce159e44b7fd3f3a3627
#
_cell.length_a   1.000
_cell.length_b   1.000
_cell.length_c   1.000
_cell.angle_alpha   90.00
_cell.angle_beta   90.00
_cell.angle_gamma   90.00
#
_symmetry.space_group_name_H-M   'P 1'
#
loop_
_entity.id
_entity.type
_entity.pdbx_description
1 polymer ?
#
loop_
_entity_poly.entity_id
_entity_poly.type
_entity_poly.pdbx_seq_one_letter_code
_entity_poly.pdbx_strand_id
1 'polypeptide(L)'
;LTDKELEAMLRKSEKVTEFPEVTFDEFTEPTWDEWVEACNVLLKGKPFDKIMYTKNYEGITFDPIYTRKGTDAILPTNDYPGMGDFLRGATVNGYVHEPWGIAQACDETLPAENNELLKEEISKGSTVYNIKLDTATKNGVDVKDAEKPGDIGVNVTTVEDMSVLLNGLKLDKYPIMMYTGAGAKNLLALTVAALKGAGHDVKTLRGVIGGDPIGELVKTGKTETSLDALYDEMAETIKFAKANTPELRTVFINSDAYTDGGAEAVQEVAYTFATAVEYVRQMQKRGVELHDIANSLYFCFNQGANFFMEIAKLRSLRMILSLIHI
;
A
#
# COMPACT_ATOMS: atom_id res chain seq x y z
N LEU A 1 22.30 -35.47 5.92
CA LEU A 1 23.63 -35.08 6.41
C LEU A 1 23.64 -35.24 7.92
N THR A 2 24.61 -35.99 8.44
CA THR A 2 24.81 -36.10 9.89
C THR A 2 25.47 -34.84 10.42
N ASP A 3 25.27 -34.51 11.72
CA ASP A 3 25.88 -33.32 12.35
C ASP A 3 27.42 -33.30 12.14
N LYS A 4 28.08 -34.43 12.09
CA LYS A 4 29.52 -34.56 11.78
C LYS A 4 29.87 -34.17 10.34
N GLU A 5 28.99 -34.43 9.38
CA GLU A 5 29.20 -34.06 7.97
C GLU A 5 28.97 -32.57 7.79
N LEU A 6 27.99 -31.99 8.52
CA LEU A 6 27.72 -30.55 8.54
C LEU A 6 28.89 -29.78 9.18
N GLU A 7 29.41 -30.25 10.34
CA GLU A 7 30.60 -29.67 10.97
C GLU A 7 31.84 -29.76 10.09
N ALA A 8 32.00 -30.87 9.36
CA ALA A 8 33.15 -31.05 8.44
C ALA A 8 33.05 -30.12 7.22
N MET A 9 31.83 -29.83 6.73
CA MET A 9 31.59 -28.84 5.67
C MET A 9 31.83 -27.41 6.16
N LEU A 10 31.37 -27.07 7.37
CA LEU A 10 31.60 -25.77 7.98
C LEU A 10 33.09 -25.50 8.23
N ARG A 11 33.81 -26.47 8.77
CA ARG A 11 35.28 -26.39 8.97
C ARG A 11 36.05 -26.33 7.65
N LYS A 12 35.49 -26.82 6.55
CA LYS A 12 36.11 -26.74 5.22
C LYS A 12 35.88 -25.34 4.62
N SER A 13 34.75 -24.68 4.94
CA SER A 13 34.47 -23.31 4.54
C SER A 13 35.30 -22.27 5.32
N GLU A 14 35.67 -22.55 6.58
CA GLU A 14 36.53 -21.67 7.38
C GLU A 14 37.99 -21.62 6.90
N LYS A 15 38.40 -22.49 5.99
CA LYS A 15 39.76 -22.49 5.42
C LYS A 15 39.92 -21.66 4.16
N VAL A 16 38.88 -21.08 3.61
CA VAL A 16 38.95 -20.15 2.50
C VAL A 16 39.15 -18.74 3.12
N THR A 17 40.39 -18.47 3.53
CA THR A 17 40.73 -17.17 4.17
C THR A 17 41.02 -16.05 3.18
N GLU A 18 41.14 -16.35 1.89
CA GLU A 18 41.33 -15.36 0.84
C GLU A 18 40.57 -15.79 -0.41
N PHE A 19 39.56 -15.05 -0.76
CA PHE A 19 38.96 -15.10 -2.09
C PHE A 19 39.89 -14.38 -3.04
N PRO A 20 40.20 -14.92 -4.23
CA PRO A 20 40.93 -14.16 -5.22
C PRO A 20 40.16 -12.88 -5.53
N GLU A 21 40.86 -11.77 -5.53
CA GLU A 21 40.29 -10.50 -5.96
C GLU A 21 39.88 -10.66 -7.44
N VAL A 22 38.59 -10.59 -7.69
CA VAL A 22 38.04 -10.64 -9.05
C VAL A 22 38.12 -9.25 -9.61
N THR A 23 39.03 -9.00 -10.55
CA THR A 23 39.09 -7.75 -11.31
C THR A 23 38.58 -7.97 -12.72
N PHE A 24 38.12 -6.91 -13.35
CA PHE A 24 37.74 -6.89 -14.77
C PHE A 24 38.73 -6.10 -15.63
N ASP A 25 39.93 -5.87 -15.11
CA ASP A 25 40.95 -5.03 -15.74
C ASP A 25 41.46 -5.59 -17.08
N GLU A 26 41.23 -6.88 -17.32
CA GLU A 26 41.52 -7.55 -18.59
C GLU A 26 40.53 -7.18 -19.72
N PHE A 27 39.38 -6.56 -19.38
CA PHE A 27 38.38 -6.14 -20.34
C PHE A 27 38.48 -4.63 -20.54
N THR A 28 38.57 -4.22 -21.80
CA THR A 28 38.45 -2.79 -22.16
C THR A 28 36.99 -2.35 -22.01
N GLU A 29 36.75 -1.23 -21.33
CA GLU A 29 35.40 -0.65 -21.26
C GLU A 29 34.98 -0.18 -22.67
N PRO A 30 33.88 -0.75 -23.26
CA PRO A 30 33.40 -0.29 -24.54
C PRO A 30 32.81 1.11 -24.42
N THR A 31 33.04 1.91 -25.43
CA THR A 31 32.40 3.22 -25.56
C THR A 31 30.94 3.09 -25.99
N TRP A 32 30.15 4.16 -25.81
CA TRP A 32 28.78 4.19 -26.28
C TRP A 32 28.69 3.96 -27.80
N ASP A 33 29.59 4.58 -28.57
CA ASP A 33 29.59 4.49 -30.04
C ASP A 33 29.91 3.06 -30.52
N GLU A 34 30.86 2.38 -29.91
CA GLU A 34 31.18 0.96 -30.20
C GLU A 34 29.97 0.06 -29.89
N TRP A 35 29.28 0.33 -28.77
CA TRP A 35 28.07 -0.42 -28.42
C TRP A 35 26.94 -0.18 -29.45
N VAL A 36 26.72 1.07 -29.86
CA VAL A 36 25.73 1.43 -30.90
C VAL A 36 26.06 0.75 -32.22
N GLU A 37 27.34 0.75 -32.62
CA GLU A 37 27.78 0.07 -33.84
C GLU A 37 27.49 -1.45 -33.79
N ALA A 38 27.83 -2.11 -32.69
CA ALA A 38 27.51 -3.51 -32.48
C ALA A 38 25.98 -3.78 -32.54
N CYS A 39 25.17 -2.91 -31.95
CA CYS A 39 23.73 -3.00 -32.05
C CYS A 39 23.23 -2.85 -33.51
N ASN A 40 23.77 -1.91 -34.26
CA ASN A 40 23.38 -1.70 -35.65
C ASN A 40 23.67 -2.91 -36.54
N VAL A 41 24.78 -3.62 -36.31
CA VAL A 41 25.05 -4.89 -36.98
C VAL A 41 23.96 -5.92 -36.70
N LEU A 42 23.52 -6.04 -35.44
CA LEU A 42 22.44 -6.96 -35.04
C LEU A 42 21.07 -6.55 -35.60
N LEU A 43 20.82 -5.26 -35.72
CA LEU A 43 19.55 -4.70 -36.23
C LEU A 43 19.37 -4.91 -37.74
N LYS A 44 20.43 -5.28 -38.48
CA LYS A 44 20.37 -5.58 -39.94
C LYS A 44 19.66 -4.49 -40.77
N GLY A 45 20.03 -3.24 -40.54
CA GLY A 45 19.49 -2.08 -41.26
C GLY A 45 18.17 -1.53 -40.71
N LYS A 46 17.62 -2.08 -39.64
CA LYS A 46 16.48 -1.43 -38.98
C LYS A 46 16.98 -0.20 -38.19
N PRO A 47 16.17 0.88 -38.15
CA PRO A 47 16.59 2.12 -37.49
C PRO A 47 16.74 1.92 -35.97
N PHE A 48 17.93 2.27 -35.43
CA PHE A 48 18.29 2.13 -34.04
C PHE A 48 17.26 2.82 -33.13
N ASP A 49 16.97 4.09 -33.40
CA ASP A 49 16.08 4.90 -32.57
C ASP A 49 14.66 4.36 -32.44
N LYS A 50 14.18 3.65 -33.45
CA LYS A 50 12.83 3.07 -33.43
C LYS A 50 12.74 1.74 -32.72
N ILE A 51 13.85 1.02 -32.60
CA ILE A 51 13.87 -0.33 -32.05
C ILE A 51 14.40 -0.36 -30.61
N MET A 52 15.42 0.46 -30.33
CA MET A 52 16.13 0.38 -29.07
C MET A 52 15.52 1.27 -27.99
N TYR A 53 14.91 2.40 -28.38
CA TYR A 53 14.18 3.24 -27.42
C TYR A 53 12.75 2.79 -27.26
N THR A 54 12.26 2.77 -26.02
CA THR A 54 10.88 2.44 -25.72
C THR A 54 10.19 3.66 -25.13
N LYS A 55 9.08 4.07 -25.71
CA LYS A 55 8.25 5.15 -25.19
C LYS A 55 7.02 4.54 -24.51
N ASN A 56 6.79 4.92 -23.25
CA ASN A 56 5.59 4.50 -22.52
C ASN A 56 4.39 5.44 -22.79
N TYR A 57 3.24 5.09 -22.23
CA TYR A 57 2.00 5.88 -22.39
C TYR A 57 2.07 7.26 -21.71
N GLU A 58 2.89 7.40 -20.66
CA GLU A 58 3.13 8.68 -19.99
C GLU A 58 4.07 9.62 -20.77
N GLY A 59 4.54 9.18 -21.94
CA GLY A 59 5.43 9.96 -22.79
C GLY A 59 6.90 9.93 -22.37
N ILE A 60 7.26 9.09 -21.40
CA ILE A 60 8.63 8.87 -20.97
C ILE A 60 9.32 7.96 -21.97
N THR A 61 10.49 8.37 -22.46
CA THR A 61 11.32 7.54 -23.33
C THR A 61 12.39 6.86 -22.50
N PHE A 62 12.43 5.54 -22.55
CA PHE A 62 13.45 4.73 -21.89
C PHE A 62 14.62 4.52 -22.84
N ASP A 63 15.82 4.79 -22.34
CA ASP A 63 17.06 4.47 -23.02
C ASP A 63 17.28 2.95 -23.04
N PRO A 64 17.92 2.42 -24.08
CA PRO A 64 18.19 0.98 -24.17
C PRO A 64 19.14 0.46 -23.10
N ILE A 65 19.99 1.34 -22.55
CA ILE A 65 20.91 1.03 -21.45
C ILE A 65 21.19 2.30 -20.64
N TYR A 66 21.30 2.15 -19.34
CA TYR A 66 21.67 3.22 -18.41
C TYR A 66 23.05 2.97 -17.83
N THR A 67 23.91 4.00 -17.90
CA THR A 67 25.27 3.95 -17.36
C THR A 67 25.40 4.89 -16.17
N ARG A 68 26.49 4.78 -15.40
CA ARG A 68 26.77 5.70 -14.27
C ARG A 68 26.77 7.15 -14.68
N LYS A 69 27.31 7.47 -15.88
CA LYS A 69 27.30 8.86 -16.39
C LYS A 69 25.91 9.49 -16.45
N GLY A 70 24.89 8.68 -16.77
CA GLY A 70 23.50 9.14 -16.82
C GLY A 70 22.84 9.19 -15.45
N THR A 71 23.27 8.36 -14.50
CA THR A 71 22.63 8.24 -13.17
C THR A 71 23.31 9.09 -12.09
N ASP A 72 24.59 9.43 -12.23
CA ASP A 72 25.32 10.22 -11.23
C ASP A 72 24.78 11.67 -11.10
N ALA A 73 24.11 12.17 -12.13
CA ALA A 73 23.45 13.48 -12.11
C ALA A 73 22.04 13.45 -11.49
N ILE A 74 21.48 12.27 -11.23
CA ILE A 74 20.13 12.12 -10.64
C ILE A 74 20.26 12.26 -9.12
N LEU A 75 19.52 13.23 -8.57
CA LEU A 75 19.45 13.48 -7.13
C LEU A 75 18.99 12.26 -6.34
N PRO A 76 19.22 12.23 -5.13
CA PRO A 76 19.98 11.45 -4.17
C PRO A 76 19.77 9.95 -4.34
N THR A 77 20.54 9.32 -5.23
CA THR A 77 20.49 7.85 -5.43
C THR A 77 21.16 7.09 -4.28
N ASN A 78 21.90 7.78 -3.42
CA ASN A 78 22.78 7.18 -2.41
C ASN A 78 22.27 7.30 -0.97
N ASP A 79 21.10 7.89 -0.74
CA ASP A 79 20.53 7.99 0.60
C ASP A 79 20.20 6.62 1.18
N TYR A 80 20.48 6.44 2.46
CA TYR A 80 20.09 5.24 3.19
C TYR A 80 18.61 5.30 3.59
N PRO A 81 17.96 4.15 3.86
CA PRO A 81 16.64 4.13 4.46
C PRO A 81 16.55 5.00 5.72
N GLY A 82 15.46 5.73 5.90
CA GLY A 82 15.26 6.63 7.03
C GLY A 82 16.00 7.97 6.94
N MET A 83 16.67 8.27 5.83
CA MET A 83 17.42 9.50 5.61
C MET A 83 16.90 10.26 4.38
N GLY A 84 17.22 11.57 4.33
CA GLY A 84 16.86 12.43 3.22
C GLY A 84 15.35 12.51 3.00
N ASP A 85 14.93 12.37 1.75
CA ASP A 85 13.51 12.41 1.35
C ASP A 85 12.77 11.08 1.53
N PHE A 86 13.31 10.17 2.31
CA PHE A 86 12.75 8.84 2.61
C PHE A 86 12.51 7.96 1.37
N LEU A 87 13.20 8.20 0.27
CA LEU A 87 13.02 7.46 -0.99
C LEU A 87 13.16 5.94 -0.86
N ARG A 88 14.00 5.51 0.09
CA ARG A 88 14.29 4.08 0.34
C ARG A 88 13.56 3.52 1.56
N GLY A 89 12.67 4.27 2.17
CA GLY A 89 11.89 3.87 3.34
C GLY A 89 12.03 4.83 4.51
N ALA A 90 11.07 4.80 5.42
CA ALA A 90 10.95 5.71 6.55
C ALA A 90 11.80 5.30 7.76
N THR A 91 12.29 4.06 7.82
CA THR A 91 13.06 3.51 8.96
C THR A 91 14.48 3.14 8.55
N VAL A 92 15.46 3.41 9.41
CA VAL A 92 16.88 3.13 9.15
C VAL A 92 17.14 1.65 8.88
N ASN A 93 16.50 0.77 9.65
CA ASN A 93 16.66 -0.68 9.49
C ASN A 93 15.86 -1.24 8.28
N GLY A 94 15.03 -0.41 7.63
CA GLY A 94 14.18 -0.85 6.52
C GLY A 94 13.33 -2.07 6.90
N TYR A 95 13.20 -3.00 5.98
CA TYR A 95 12.44 -4.24 6.16
C TYR A 95 13.27 -5.42 6.70
N VAL A 96 14.52 -5.18 7.10
CA VAL A 96 15.39 -6.23 7.65
C VAL A 96 14.95 -6.61 9.06
N HIS A 97 14.57 -5.62 9.87
CA HIS A 97 14.12 -5.83 11.25
C HIS A 97 12.62 -6.13 11.32
N GLU A 98 11.82 -5.37 10.58
CA GLU A 98 10.37 -5.53 10.52
C GLU A 98 9.95 -5.67 9.05
N PRO A 99 9.60 -6.89 8.61
CA PRO A 99 9.12 -7.14 7.25
C PRO A 99 7.84 -6.36 6.97
N TRP A 100 7.57 -6.10 5.67
CA TRP A 100 6.26 -5.53 5.30
C TRP A 100 5.12 -6.47 5.70
N GLY A 101 3.96 -5.89 6.00
CA GLY A 101 2.76 -6.64 6.31
C GLY A 101 2.22 -7.40 5.09
N ILE A 102 1.79 -8.64 5.29
CA ILE A 102 1.10 -9.47 4.28
C ILE A 102 -0.38 -9.45 4.63
N ALA A 103 -1.21 -8.91 3.73
CA ALA A 103 -2.62 -8.64 3.95
C ALA A 103 -3.47 -9.36 2.89
N GLN A 104 -3.59 -10.69 2.99
CA GLN A 104 -4.48 -11.46 2.12
C GLN A 104 -5.93 -11.04 2.34
N ALA A 105 -6.63 -10.68 1.26
CA ALA A 105 -8.04 -10.30 1.35
C ALA A 105 -8.92 -11.51 1.69
N CYS A 106 -9.76 -11.37 2.70
CA CYS A 106 -10.76 -12.37 3.11
C CYS A 106 -12.14 -11.85 2.76
N ASP A 107 -12.82 -12.55 1.87
CA ASP A 107 -14.06 -12.13 1.21
C ASP A 107 -15.23 -13.11 1.35
N GLU A 108 -15.17 -14.02 2.32
CA GLU A 108 -16.31 -14.87 2.66
C GLU A 108 -17.51 -14.02 3.12
N THR A 109 -18.71 -14.43 2.75
CA THR A 109 -19.91 -13.60 2.89
C THR A 109 -20.48 -13.55 4.30
N LEU A 110 -20.35 -14.64 5.05
CA LEU A 110 -20.86 -14.73 6.42
C LEU A 110 -19.78 -14.37 7.44
N PRO A 111 -20.11 -13.62 8.51
CA PRO A 111 -19.15 -13.23 9.53
C PRO A 111 -18.36 -14.40 10.16
N ALA A 112 -19.01 -15.53 10.41
CA ALA A 112 -18.38 -16.71 10.98
C ALA A 112 -17.39 -17.36 10.02
N GLU A 113 -17.75 -17.51 8.75
CA GLU A 113 -16.88 -18.09 7.71
C GLU A 113 -15.68 -17.19 7.43
N ASN A 114 -15.92 -15.88 7.35
CA ASN A 114 -14.84 -14.91 7.17
C ASN A 114 -13.88 -14.89 8.38
N ASN A 115 -14.39 -15.03 9.60
CA ASN A 115 -13.56 -15.17 10.80
C ASN A 115 -12.63 -16.39 10.73
N GLU A 116 -13.15 -17.55 10.29
CA GLU A 116 -12.33 -18.75 10.13
C GLU A 116 -11.28 -18.56 9.02
N LEU A 117 -11.64 -17.96 7.89
CA LEU A 117 -10.70 -17.63 6.82
C LEU A 117 -9.59 -16.67 7.30
N LEU A 118 -9.93 -15.63 8.06
CA LEU A 118 -8.94 -14.71 8.65
C LEU A 118 -7.93 -15.42 9.54
N LYS A 119 -8.39 -16.37 10.38
CA LYS A 119 -7.52 -17.18 11.22
C LYS A 119 -6.64 -18.12 10.40
N GLU A 120 -7.19 -18.73 9.37
CA GLU A 120 -6.49 -19.63 8.46
C GLU A 120 -5.36 -18.87 7.74
N GLU A 121 -5.65 -17.71 7.17
CA GLU A 121 -4.66 -16.89 6.46
C GLU A 121 -3.52 -16.43 7.37
N ILE A 122 -3.79 -16.03 8.61
CA ILE A 122 -2.74 -15.75 9.60
C ILE A 122 -1.88 -17.01 9.86
N SER A 123 -2.49 -18.19 9.93
CA SER A 123 -1.76 -19.45 10.13
C SER A 123 -0.86 -19.80 8.95
N LYS A 124 -1.19 -19.35 7.74
CA LYS A 124 -0.46 -19.53 6.49
C LYS A 124 0.61 -18.45 6.22
N GLY A 125 0.68 -17.41 7.04
CA GLY A 125 1.73 -16.40 6.95
C GLY A 125 1.26 -14.98 6.67
N SER A 126 -0.04 -14.70 6.56
CA SER A 126 -0.57 -13.35 6.63
C SER A 126 -0.20 -12.70 7.97
N THR A 127 0.02 -11.40 7.96
CA THR A 127 0.37 -10.62 9.16
C THR A 127 -0.58 -9.47 9.42
N VAL A 128 -1.62 -9.33 8.59
CA VAL A 128 -2.67 -8.32 8.69
C VAL A 128 -4.02 -8.99 8.44
N TYR A 129 -5.02 -8.68 9.25
CA TYR A 129 -6.40 -9.08 9.00
C TYR A 129 -7.03 -8.15 7.95
N ASN A 130 -7.09 -8.59 6.71
CA ASN A 130 -7.68 -7.81 5.61
C ASN A 130 -9.11 -8.28 5.36
N ILE A 131 -10.07 -7.51 5.86
CA ILE A 131 -11.50 -7.78 5.80
C ILE A 131 -12.10 -7.04 4.61
N LYS A 132 -12.57 -7.79 3.63
CA LYS A 132 -13.29 -7.26 2.48
C LYS A 132 -14.79 -7.24 2.77
N LEU A 133 -15.37 -6.04 2.74
CA LEU A 133 -16.80 -5.83 3.01
C LEU A 133 -17.62 -5.91 1.72
N ASP A 134 -18.86 -6.34 1.84
CA ASP A 134 -19.82 -6.30 0.74
C ASP A 134 -20.31 -4.86 0.42
N THR A 135 -21.01 -4.71 -0.68
CA THR A 135 -21.52 -3.41 -1.12
C THR A 135 -22.59 -2.86 -0.16
N ALA A 136 -23.44 -3.73 0.38
CA ALA A 136 -24.49 -3.34 1.33
C ALA A 136 -23.89 -2.75 2.60
N THR A 137 -22.92 -3.42 3.20
CA THR A 137 -22.23 -2.95 4.41
C THR A 137 -21.55 -1.61 4.19
N LYS A 138 -20.82 -1.44 3.05
CA LYS A 138 -20.16 -0.17 2.72
C LYS A 138 -21.14 0.99 2.54
N ASN A 139 -22.34 0.72 2.05
CA ASN A 139 -23.38 1.72 1.86
C ASN A 139 -24.31 1.89 3.08
N GLY A 140 -24.06 1.15 4.16
CA GLY A 140 -24.89 1.22 5.37
C GLY A 140 -26.31 0.67 5.19
N VAL A 141 -26.50 -0.27 4.26
CA VAL A 141 -27.77 -0.91 3.96
C VAL A 141 -27.91 -2.19 4.76
N ASP A 142 -29.03 -2.34 5.47
CA ASP A 142 -29.34 -3.58 6.21
C ASP A 142 -29.42 -4.79 5.27
N VAL A 143 -29.01 -5.95 5.74
CA VAL A 143 -29.03 -7.20 4.96
C VAL A 143 -30.41 -7.53 4.36
N LYS A 144 -31.48 -7.22 5.08
CA LYS A 144 -32.89 -7.45 4.63
C LYS A 144 -33.33 -6.55 3.48
N ASP A 145 -32.67 -5.38 3.33
CA ASP A 145 -32.99 -4.36 2.33
C ASP A 145 -31.94 -4.35 1.21
N ALA A 146 -30.88 -5.16 1.33
CA ALA A 146 -29.84 -5.28 0.35
C ALA A 146 -30.27 -6.12 -0.86
N GLU A 147 -29.96 -5.64 -2.07
CA GLU A 147 -30.27 -6.38 -3.30
C GLU A 147 -29.46 -7.69 -3.42
N LYS A 148 -28.18 -7.60 -3.05
CA LYS A 148 -27.23 -8.73 -3.10
C LYS A 148 -26.30 -8.71 -1.88
N PRO A 149 -26.79 -9.12 -0.70
CA PRO A 149 -25.91 -9.19 0.47
C PRO A 149 -24.79 -10.22 0.25
N GLY A 150 -23.56 -9.85 0.64
CA GLY A 150 -22.39 -10.71 0.47
C GLY A 150 -21.84 -10.80 -0.97
N ASP A 151 -22.10 -9.82 -1.82
CA ASP A 151 -21.75 -9.82 -3.25
C ASP A 151 -20.23 -9.89 -3.52
N ILE A 152 -19.45 -9.20 -2.71
CA ILE A 152 -17.98 -9.06 -2.88
C ILE A 152 -17.20 -9.23 -1.59
N GLY A 153 -17.83 -9.61 -0.49
CA GLY A 153 -17.19 -9.73 0.81
C GLY A 153 -18.20 -9.94 1.94
N VAL A 154 -17.75 -9.79 3.17
CA VAL A 154 -18.58 -10.06 4.35
C VAL A 154 -19.64 -9.00 4.56
N ASN A 155 -20.86 -9.46 4.84
CA ASN A 155 -21.96 -8.60 5.28
C ASN A 155 -21.92 -8.42 6.80
N VAL A 156 -21.91 -7.16 7.25
CA VAL A 156 -21.93 -6.79 8.67
C VAL A 156 -22.93 -5.66 8.88
N THR A 157 -24.01 -5.95 9.56
CA THR A 157 -25.09 -4.99 9.82
C THR A 157 -25.15 -4.59 11.29
N THR A 158 -24.85 -5.54 12.20
CA THR A 158 -25.03 -5.37 13.64
C THR A 158 -23.73 -5.49 14.43
N VAL A 159 -23.76 -5.12 15.71
CA VAL A 159 -22.65 -5.35 16.66
C VAL A 159 -22.42 -6.85 16.86
N GLU A 160 -23.47 -7.64 16.80
CA GLU A 160 -23.41 -9.10 16.91
C GLU A 160 -22.66 -9.70 15.73
N ASP A 161 -22.93 -9.28 14.49
CA ASP A 161 -22.19 -9.71 13.30
C ASP A 161 -20.70 -9.36 13.43
N MET A 162 -20.41 -8.11 13.82
CA MET A 162 -19.04 -7.67 14.06
C MET A 162 -18.38 -8.47 15.19
N SER A 163 -19.10 -8.80 16.25
CA SER A 163 -18.58 -9.61 17.35
C SER A 163 -18.22 -11.04 16.89
N VAL A 164 -19.04 -11.63 16.03
CA VAL A 164 -18.77 -12.95 15.42
C VAL A 164 -17.55 -12.86 14.53
N LEU A 165 -17.50 -11.84 13.66
CA LEU A 165 -16.39 -11.62 12.71
C LEU A 165 -15.04 -11.46 13.44
N LEU A 166 -15.00 -10.74 14.56
CA LEU A 166 -13.78 -10.45 15.30
C LEU A 166 -13.44 -11.47 16.39
N ASN A 167 -14.30 -12.48 16.61
CA ASN A 167 -14.15 -13.43 17.70
C ASN A 167 -12.83 -14.18 17.68
N GLY A 168 -12.02 -14.02 18.73
CA GLY A 168 -10.74 -14.71 18.91
C GLY A 168 -9.61 -14.24 17.99
N LEU A 169 -9.80 -13.15 17.23
CA LEU A 169 -8.72 -12.51 16.50
C LEU A 169 -7.76 -11.80 17.47
N LYS A 170 -6.46 -11.90 17.20
CA LYS A 170 -5.39 -11.30 18.00
C LYS A 170 -5.07 -9.89 17.52
N LEU A 171 -6.01 -8.94 17.71
CA LEU A 171 -5.92 -7.56 17.20
C LEU A 171 -4.89 -6.70 17.96
N ASP A 172 -4.43 -7.14 19.11
CA ASP A 172 -3.28 -6.59 19.84
C ASP A 172 -1.95 -6.92 19.12
N LYS A 173 -1.91 -8.04 18.41
CA LYS A 173 -0.73 -8.53 17.70
C LYS A 173 -0.73 -8.17 16.21
N TYR A 174 -1.84 -8.38 15.51
CA TYR A 174 -1.97 -8.21 14.08
C TYR A 174 -2.87 -7.01 13.76
N PRO A 175 -2.43 -6.08 12.90
CA PRO A 175 -3.27 -4.96 12.48
C PRO A 175 -4.49 -5.42 11.67
N ILE A 176 -5.52 -4.58 11.67
CA ILE A 176 -6.71 -4.76 10.82
C ILE A 176 -6.62 -3.84 9.59
N MET A 177 -7.14 -4.31 8.47
CA MET A 177 -7.31 -3.52 7.25
C MET A 177 -8.76 -3.70 6.77
N MET A 178 -9.50 -2.60 6.70
CA MET A 178 -10.89 -2.58 6.30
C MET A 178 -11.18 -1.32 5.51
N TYR A 179 -11.48 -1.47 4.22
CA TYR A 179 -11.97 -0.39 3.37
C TYR A 179 -13.49 -0.30 3.51
N THR A 180 -13.98 0.86 3.98
CA THR A 180 -15.37 1.00 4.44
C THR A 180 -16.28 1.74 3.44
N GLY A 181 -15.82 1.96 2.21
CA GLY A 181 -16.57 2.73 1.23
C GLY A 181 -16.42 4.24 1.45
N ALA A 182 -17.51 5.00 1.33
CA ALA A 182 -17.45 6.45 1.42
C ALA A 182 -17.21 6.98 2.85
N GLY A 183 -17.71 6.29 3.88
CA GLY A 183 -17.59 6.70 5.29
C GLY A 183 -17.07 5.60 6.20
N ALA A 184 -16.41 5.95 7.29
CA ALA A 184 -15.83 5.00 8.23
C ALA A 184 -16.54 4.94 9.59
N LYS A 185 -17.37 5.92 9.92
CA LYS A 185 -17.97 6.13 11.24
C LYS A 185 -18.73 4.91 11.75
N ASN A 186 -19.62 4.38 10.94
CA ASN A 186 -20.51 3.29 11.35
C ASN A 186 -19.73 2.00 11.65
N LEU A 187 -18.82 1.61 10.77
CA LEU A 187 -18.01 0.41 10.92
C LEU A 187 -16.98 0.52 12.04
N LEU A 188 -16.39 1.71 12.23
CA LEU A 188 -15.56 1.96 13.38
C LEU A 188 -16.36 1.87 14.69
N ALA A 189 -17.57 2.41 14.73
CA ALA A 189 -18.44 2.31 15.90
C ALA A 189 -18.82 0.87 16.23
N LEU A 190 -19.22 0.07 15.22
CA LEU A 190 -19.51 -1.36 15.37
C LEU A 190 -18.28 -2.14 15.88
N THR A 191 -17.10 -1.88 15.30
CA THR A 191 -15.85 -2.52 15.71
C THR A 191 -15.50 -2.19 17.17
N VAL A 192 -15.57 -0.92 17.55
CA VAL A 192 -15.27 -0.48 18.92
C VAL A 192 -16.28 -1.04 19.91
N ALA A 193 -17.57 -1.09 19.55
CA ALA A 193 -18.62 -1.66 20.41
C ALA A 193 -18.40 -3.17 20.63
N ALA A 194 -18.14 -3.92 19.56
CA ALA A 194 -17.86 -5.35 19.63
C ALA A 194 -16.63 -5.67 20.49
N LEU A 195 -15.51 -4.94 20.28
CA LEU A 195 -14.29 -5.15 21.06
C LEU A 195 -14.44 -4.78 22.54
N LYS A 196 -15.12 -3.67 22.84
CA LYS A 196 -15.41 -3.29 24.24
C LYS A 196 -16.34 -4.32 24.90
N GLY A 197 -17.35 -4.81 24.17
CA GLY A 197 -18.23 -5.87 24.65
C GLY A 197 -17.50 -7.18 24.99
N ALA A 198 -16.43 -7.49 24.23
CA ALA A 198 -15.55 -8.62 24.48
C ALA A 198 -14.44 -8.36 25.51
N GLY A 199 -14.36 -7.15 26.09
CA GLY A 199 -13.38 -6.78 27.10
C GLY A 199 -11.99 -6.42 26.56
N HIS A 200 -11.85 -6.15 25.26
CA HIS A 200 -10.58 -5.74 24.66
C HIS A 200 -10.30 -4.25 24.87
N ASP A 201 -9.02 -3.91 25.05
CA ASP A 201 -8.58 -2.51 25.05
C ASP A 201 -8.50 -2.01 23.59
N VAL A 202 -9.45 -1.18 23.20
CA VAL A 202 -9.52 -0.61 21.85
C VAL A 202 -8.35 0.31 21.50
N LYS A 203 -7.58 0.77 22.50
CA LYS A 203 -6.39 1.59 22.26
C LYS A 203 -5.25 0.82 21.57
N THR A 204 -5.26 -0.50 21.67
CA THR A 204 -4.27 -1.37 21.03
C THR A 204 -4.63 -1.69 19.56
N LEU A 205 -5.81 -1.27 19.10
CA LEU A 205 -6.25 -1.51 17.71
C LEU A 205 -5.38 -0.72 16.74
N ARG A 206 -4.74 -1.42 15.81
CA ARG A 206 -3.82 -0.88 14.82
C ARG A 206 -4.27 -1.19 13.39
N GLY A 207 -3.76 -0.41 12.45
CA GLY A 207 -4.06 -0.61 11.03
C GLY A 207 -4.99 0.47 10.49
N VAL A 208 -5.98 0.08 9.71
CA VAL A 208 -6.93 1.00 9.09
C VAL A 208 -8.34 0.45 9.04
N ILE A 209 -9.29 1.28 9.48
CA ILE A 209 -10.73 1.16 9.20
C ILE A 209 -11.12 2.51 8.61
N GLY A 210 -11.13 2.61 7.28
CA GLY A 210 -11.14 3.91 6.63
C GLY A 210 -12.00 4.02 5.40
N GLY A 211 -12.57 5.23 5.21
CA GLY A 211 -13.39 5.59 4.07
C GLY A 211 -12.66 6.49 3.07
N ASP A 212 -13.18 6.52 1.83
CA ASP A 212 -12.71 7.32 0.71
C ASP A 212 -13.89 7.92 -0.08
N PRO A 213 -14.50 9.02 0.40
CA PRO A 213 -15.68 9.62 -0.26
C PRO A 213 -15.45 10.01 -1.72
N ILE A 214 -14.26 10.56 -2.04
CA ILE A 214 -13.93 10.95 -3.42
C ILE A 214 -13.69 9.70 -4.28
N GLY A 215 -12.94 8.72 -3.76
CA GLY A 215 -12.72 7.46 -4.46
C GLY A 215 -14.02 6.74 -4.77
N GLU A 216 -14.96 6.65 -3.83
CA GLU A 216 -16.28 6.06 -4.07
C GLU A 216 -17.09 6.86 -5.10
N LEU A 217 -17.06 8.20 -5.04
CA LEU A 217 -17.72 9.05 -6.03
C LEU A 217 -17.15 8.81 -7.44
N VAL A 218 -15.84 8.71 -7.58
CA VAL A 218 -15.17 8.44 -8.85
C VAL A 218 -15.52 7.05 -9.37
N LYS A 219 -15.52 6.05 -8.49
CA LYS A 219 -15.77 4.65 -8.82
C LYS A 219 -17.21 4.37 -9.23
N THR A 220 -18.17 4.96 -8.53
CA THR A 220 -19.61 4.64 -8.66
C THR A 220 -20.41 5.75 -9.36
N GLY A 221 -19.84 6.94 -9.51
CA GLY A 221 -20.51 8.12 -10.06
C GLY A 221 -21.47 8.80 -9.08
N LYS A 222 -21.68 8.27 -7.89
CA LYS A 222 -22.58 8.83 -6.87
C LYS A 222 -22.13 8.46 -5.46
N THR A 223 -22.66 9.17 -4.47
CA THR A 223 -22.57 8.83 -3.05
C THR A 223 -23.98 8.91 -2.44
N GLU A 224 -24.25 8.12 -1.41
CA GLU A 224 -25.57 8.10 -0.76
C GLU A 224 -25.93 9.43 -0.07
N THR A 225 -24.92 10.21 0.27
CA THR A 225 -25.08 11.56 0.86
C THR A 225 -24.08 12.54 0.22
N SER A 226 -24.21 13.84 0.54
CA SER A 226 -23.31 14.85 -0.02
C SER A 226 -21.86 14.65 0.45
N LEU A 227 -20.88 15.05 -0.38
CA LEU A 227 -19.47 15.05 0.02
C LEU A 227 -19.23 15.88 1.28
N ASP A 228 -19.95 16.99 1.44
CA ASP A 228 -19.83 17.86 2.62
C ASP A 228 -20.22 17.13 3.92
N ALA A 229 -21.32 16.38 3.90
CA ALA A 229 -21.73 15.53 5.02
C ALA A 229 -20.72 14.39 5.30
N LEU A 230 -20.14 13.79 4.26
CA LEU A 230 -19.09 12.78 4.40
C LEU A 230 -17.80 13.37 4.96
N TYR A 231 -17.46 14.62 4.62
CA TYR A 231 -16.33 15.31 5.21
C TYR A 231 -16.57 15.69 6.68
N ASP A 232 -17.80 16.05 7.05
CA ASP A 232 -18.16 16.26 8.46
C ASP A 232 -18.00 14.96 9.27
N GLU A 233 -18.48 13.84 8.72
CA GLU A 233 -18.31 12.51 9.31
C GLU A 233 -16.84 12.13 9.45
N MET A 234 -16.04 12.35 8.40
CA MET A 234 -14.60 12.07 8.42
C MET A 234 -13.90 12.86 9.53
N ALA A 235 -14.22 14.14 9.69
CA ALA A 235 -13.65 14.98 10.75
C ALA A 235 -14.00 14.47 12.16
N GLU A 236 -15.26 14.06 12.38
CA GLU A 236 -15.70 13.45 13.64
C GLU A 236 -14.98 12.11 13.89
N THR A 237 -14.84 11.30 12.85
CA THR A 237 -14.18 9.98 12.92
C THR A 237 -12.69 10.12 13.28
N ILE A 238 -11.98 11.08 12.70
CA ILE A 238 -10.58 11.38 13.05
C ILE A 238 -10.46 11.81 14.51
N LYS A 239 -11.32 12.75 14.96
CA LYS A 239 -11.31 13.22 16.36
C LYS A 239 -11.64 12.10 17.34
N PHE A 240 -12.57 11.22 16.99
CA PHE A 240 -12.92 10.04 17.79
C PHE A 240 -11.75 9.06 17.88
N ALA A 241 -11.13 8.72 16.73
CA ALA A 241 -10.02 7.79 16.66
C ALA A 241 -8.82 8.27 17.47
N LYS A 242 -8.46 9.55 17.34
CA LYS A 242 -7.39 10.16 18.17
C LYS A 242 -7.59 9.92 19.67
N ALA A 243 -8.82 10.02 20.15
CA ALA A 243 -9.14 9.87 21.57
C ALA A 243 -9.25 8.42 22.03
N ASN A 244 -9.69 7.50 21.18
CA ASN A 244 -10.09 6.15 21.57
C ASN A 244 -9.23 5.03 20.94
N THR A 245 -8.75 5.22 19.72
CA THR A 245 -7.99 4.23 18.94
C THR A 245 -6.77 4.90 18.27
N PRO A 246 -5.81 5.44 19.04
CA PRO A 246 -4.78 6.35 18.55
C PRO A 246 -3.84 5.74 17.49
N GLU A 247 -3.73 4.41 17.44
CA GLU A 247 -2.90 3.68 16.47
C GLU A 247 -3.66 3.30 15.19
N LEU A 248 -4.96 3.64 15.08
CA LEU A 248 -5.81 3.30 13.96
C LEU A 248 -5.96 4.48 13.00
N ARG A 249 -5.78 4.23 11.70
CA ARG A 249 -6.07 5.17 10.63
C ARG A 249 -7.53 5.07 10.18
N THR A 250 -8.11 6.19 9.75
CA THR A 250 -9.54 6.25 9.41
C THR A 250 -9.84 6.84 8.04
N VAL A 251 -8.82 7.25 7.29
CA VAL A 251 -8.94 7.74 5.93
C VAL A 251 -8.15 6.81 5.02
N PHE A 252 -8.86 6.06 4.18
CA PHE A 252 -8.27 5.05 3.29
C PHE A 252 -8.34 5.54 1.85
N ILE A 253 -7.29 6.16 1.35
CA ILE A 253 -7.24 6.66 -0.02
C ILE A 253 -6.84 5.51 -0.93
N ASN A 254 -7.79 5.06 -1.77
CA ASN A 254 -7.62 3.89 -2.63
C ASN A 254 -7.46 4.30 -4.11
N SER A 255 -6.34 3.95 -4.71
CA SER A 255 -6.08 4.25 -6.11
C SER A 255 -6.89 3.41 -7.11
N ASP A 256 -7.58 2.34 -6.67
CA ASP A 256 -8.42 1.49 -7.53
C ASP A 256 -9.41 2.31 -8.36
N ALA A 257 -10.00 3.36 -7.75
CA ALA A 257 -10.94 4.24 -8.43
C ALA A 257 -10.38 4.87 -9.71
N TYR A 258 -9.08 5.07 -9.77
CA TYR A 258 -8.38 5.69 -10.89
C TYR A 258 -7.79 4.66 -11.85
N THR A 259 -7.12 3.64 -11.31
CA THR A 259 -6.45 2.62 -12.12
C THR A 259 -7.42 1.69 -12.83
N ASP A 260 -8.54 1.34 -12.22
CA ASP A 260 -9.64 0.59 -12.88
C ASP A 260 -10.27 1.42 -14.01
N GLY A 261 -10.21 2.75 -13.92
CA GLY A 261 -10.60 3.68 -14.97
C GLY A 261 -9.53 3.87 -16.08
N GLY A 262 -8.36 3.23 -15.96
CA GLY A 262 -7.29 3.28 -16.95
C GLY A 262 -6.18 4.31 -16.66
N ALA A 263 -6.07 4.82 -15.44
CA ALA A 263 -4.97 5.71 -15.07
C ALA A 263 -3.64 4.97 -15.06
N GLU A 264 -2.65 5.54 -15.75
CA GLU A 264 -1.26 5.09 -15.74
C GLU A 264 -0.55 5.49 -14.43
N ALA A 265 0.63 4.95 -14.18
CA ALA A 265 1.37 5.11 -12.92
C ALA A 265 1.54 6.58 -12.47
N VAL A 266 1.83 7.50 -13.40
CA VAL A 266 1.97 8.94 -13.10
C VAL A 266 0.61 9.56 -12.73
N GLN A 267 -0.45 9.20 -13.46
CA GLN A 267 -1.81 9.67 -13.19
C GLN A 267 -2.34 9.09 -11.88
N GLU A 268 -2.09 7.82 -11.60
CA GLU A 268 -2.44 7.17 -10.34
C GLU A 268 -1.89 7.95 -9.14
N VAL A 269 -0.59 8.26 -9.15
CA VAL A 269 0.06 9.05 -8.10
C VAL A 269 -0.56 10.45 -8.01
N ALA A 270 -0.74 11.12 -9.15
CA ALA A 270 -1.25 12.49 -9.19
C ALA A 270 -2.68 12.58 -8.62
N TYR A 271 -3.58 11.70 -9.03
CA TYR A 271 -4.98 11.71 -8.57
C TYR A 271 -5.09 11.29 -7.10
N THR A 272 -4.35 10.29 -6.68
CA THR A 272 -4.34 9.83 -5.28
C THR A 272 -3.86 10.94 -4.34
N PHE A 273 -2.79 11.65 -4.71
CA PHE A 273 -2.33 12.77 -3.88
C PHE A 273 -3.22 14.02 -3.99
N ALA A 274 -3.85 14.28 -5.14
CA ALA A 274 -4.84 15.34 -5.25
C ALA A 274 -6.03 15.09 -4.30
N THR A 275 -6.48 13.84 -4.19
CA THR A 275 -7.50 13.41 -3.23
C THR A 275 -7.03 13.63 -1.79
N ALA A 276 -5.79 13.26 -1.47
CA ALA A 276 -5.22 13.49 -0.13
C ALA A 276 -5.18 14.97 0.22
N VAL A 277 -4.72 15.83 -0.71
CA VAL A 277 -4.68 17.28 -0.52
C VAL A 277 -6.07 17.85 -0.27
N GLU A 278 -7.08 17.39 -1.01
CA GLU A 278 -8.45 17.84 -0.79
C GLU A 278 -8.96 17.38 0.58
N TYR A 279 -8.69 16.16 1.02
CA TYR A 279 -9.06 15.73 2.38
C TYR A 279 -8.39 16.58 3.45
N VAL A 280 -7.10 16.86 3.32
CA VAL A 280 -6.41 17.74 4.27
C VAL A 280 -7.07 19.12 4.32
N ARG A 281 -7.37 19.74 3.17
CA ARG A 281 -8.05 21.04 3.10
C ARG A 281 -9.42 21.01 3.77
N GLN A 282 -10.22 19.97 3.51
CA GLN A 282 -11.55 19.83 4.07
C GLN A 282 -11.52 19.57 5.58
N MET A 283 -10.54 18.79 6.04
CA MET A 283 -10.37 18.52 7.47
C MET A 283 -9.89 19.75 8.24
N GLN A 284 -8.95 20.53 7.69
CA GLN A 284 -8.51 21.79 8.29
C GLN A 284 -9.65 22.80 8.39
N LYS A 285 -10.53 22.93 7.36
CA LYS A 285 -11.73 23.76 7.43
C LYS A 285 -12.66 23.36 8.58
N ARG A 286 -12.63 22.08 9.00
CA ARG A 286 -13.44 21.52 10.09
C ARG A 286 -12.71 21.50 11.44
N GLY A 287 -11.57 22.19 11.53
CA GLY A 287 -10.80 22.36 12.74
C GLY A 287 -10.12 21.07 13.22
N VAL A 288 -9.70 20.19 12.28
CA VAL A 288 -8.83 19.06 12.58
C VAL A 288 -7.39 19.51 12.38
N GLU A 289 -6.54 19.27 13.37
CA GLU A 289 -5.13 19.62 13.33
C GLU A 289 -4.39 18.81 12.28
N LEU A 290 -3.44 19.43 11.57
CA LEU A 290 -2.70 18.79 10.47
C LEU A 290 -2.02 17.48 10.89
N HIS A 291 -1.43 17.46 12.08
CA HIS A 291 -0.79 16.26 12.63
C HIS A 291 -1.78 15.09 12.77
N ASP A 292 -3.00 15.35 13.22
CA ASP A 292 -4.05 14.34 13.39
C ASP A 292 -4.56 13.84 12.03
N ILE A 293 -4.67 14.76 11.05
CA ILE A 293 -5.03 14.40 9.68
C ILE A 293 -3.96 13.47 9.10
N ALA A 294 -2.69 13.87 9.15
CA ALA A 294 -1.58 13.10 8.59
C ALA A 294 -1.50 11.68 9.19
N ASN A 295 -1.69 11.56 10.51
CA ASN A 295 -1.71 10.26 11.19
C ASN A 295 -2.94 9.39 10.84
N SER A 296 -4.00 9.99 10.30
CA SER A 296 -5.21 9.28 9.91
C SER A 296 -5.18 8.78 8.46
N LEU A 297 -4.26 9.28 7.62
CA LEU A 297 -4.17 8.90 6.21
C LEU A 297 -3.55 7.52 6.04
N TYR A 298 -4.16 6.72 5.17
CA TYR A 298 -3.64 5.46 4.67
C TYR A 298 -3.77 5.45 3.15
N PHE A 299 -2.68 5.13 2.45
CA PHE A 299 -2.65 5.08 1.00
C PHE A 299 -2.57 3.64 0.51
N CYS A 300 -3.41 3.30 -0.45
CA CYS A 300 -3.39 2.05 -1.17
C CYS A 300 -3.10 2.35 -2.65
N PHE A 301 -2.02 1.77 -3.19
CA PHE A 301 -1.62 1.88 -4.59
C PHE A 301 -1.61 0.51 -5.24
N ASN A 302 -2.07 0.45 -6.47
CA ASN A 302 -2.00 -0.75 -7.28
C ASN A 302 -0.57 -1.01 -7.78
N GLN A 303 -0.24 -2.25 -8.06
CA GLN A 303 1.03 -2.64 -8.63
C GLN A 303 0.80 -3.34 -9.97
N GLY A 304 1.35 -2.75 -11.03
CA GLY A 304 1.28 -3.28 -12.37
C GLY A 304 2.43 -4.26 -12.70
N ALA A 305 2.45 -4.73 -13.92
CA ALA A 305 3.46 -5.69 -14.40
C ALA A 305 4.79 -5.03 -14.81
N ASN A 306 4.84 -3.69 -14.94
CA ASN A 306 6.07 -2.99 -15.30
C ASN A 306 6.96 -2.77 -14.07
N PHE A 307 7.78 -3.78 -13.74
CA PHE A 307 8.55 -3.85 -12.51
C PHE A 307 9.37 -2.60 -12.19
N PHE A 308 10.12 -2.06 -13.14
CA PHE A 308 10.95 -0.89 -12.89
C PHE A 308 10.12 0.40 -12.76
N MET A 309 9.02 0.50 -13.48
CA MET A 309 8.11 1.64 -13.36
C MET A 309 7.42 1.64 -11.99
N GLU A 310 7.05 0.47 -11.48
CA GLU A 310 6.47 0.32 -10.15
C GLU A 310 7.45 0.68 -9.03
N ILE A 311 8.73 0.27 -9.16
CA ILE A 311 9.79 0.72 -8.23
C ILE A 311 9.93 2.25 -8.27
N ALA A 312 9.96 2.83 -9.46
CA ALA A 312 10.05 4.28 -9.63
C ALA A 312 8.83 4.99 -9.02
N LYS A 313 7.62 4.46 -9.22
CA LYS A 313 6.39 4.95 -8.61
C LYS A 313 6.50 4.99 -7.09
N LEU A 314 6.86 3.88 -6.45
CA LEU A 314 7.01 3.80 -4.97
C LEU A 314 8.07 4.78 -4.42
N ARG A 315 9.15 5.02 -5.16
CA ARG A 315 10.16 6.00 -4.76
C ARG A 315 9.64 7.43 -4.94
N SER A 316 9.03 7.71 -6.08
CA SER A 316 8.50 9.04 -6.40
C SER A 316 7.39 9.47 -5.46
N LEU A 317 6.46 8.58 -5.10
CA LEU A 317 5.39 8.96 -4.17
C LEU A 317 5.88 9.30 -2.77
N ARG A 318 6.96 8.67 -2.27
CA ARG A 318 7.58 9.09 -1.00
C ARG A 318 8.16 10.50 -1.08
N MET A 319 8.87 10.81 -2.17
CA MET A 319 9.41 12.14 -2.41
C MET A 319 8.29 13.19 -2.54
N ILE A 320 7.26 12.90 -3.34
CA ILE A 320 6.12 13.82 -3.52
C ILE A 320 5.41 14.03 -2.19
N LEU A 321 5.19 12.99 -1.40
CA LEU A 321 4.57 13.11 -0.08
C LEU A 321 5.42 13.98 0.87
N SER A 322 6.76 13.88 0.81
CA SER A 322 7.65 14.73 1.60
C SER A 322 7.60 16.22 1.17
N LEU A 323 7.30 16.47 -0.11
CA LEU A 323 7.18 17.82 -0.68
C LEU A 323 5.79 18.43 -0.50
N ILE A 324 4.76 17.63 -0.30
CA ILE A 324 3.42 18.10 0.03
C ILE A 324 3.42 18.53 1.52
N HIS A 325 4.18 19.56 1.82
CA HIS A 325 4.12 20.21 3.13
C HIS A 325 2.83 21.01 3.20
N ILE A 326 1.83 20.39 3.73
CA ILE A 326 0.54 21.04 3.96
C ILE A 326 0.52 21.58 5.37
#